data_1ebfae21997b20471c4a001ab6716331
#
_entry.id   1ebfae21997b20471c4a001ab6716331
#
_cell.length_a   1.000
_cell.length_b   1.000
_cell.length_c   1.000
_cell.angle_alpha   90.00
_cell.angle_beta   90.00
_cell.angle_gamma   90.00
#
_symmetry.space_group_name_H-M   'P 1'
#
loop_
_entity.id
_entity.type
_entity.pdbx_description
1 polymer ?
#
loop_
_entity_poly.entity_id
_entity_poly.type
_entity_poly.pdbx_seq_one_letter_code
_entity_poly.pdbx_strand_id
1 'polypeptide(L)'
;MKEVGTALSVLLLFGALVASAQDASGPSIWSGVFTAAQAKRGDEAYQEKCSSCHGSDLHATDAEAVDLTGPAFRAKWNGRTLEERFETIRDTMPREAPNSLGDKTYMDIVAFILQFNNFPPGNQELVPETAKRIAFAPRP
;
A
#
# COMPACT_ATOMS: atom_id res chain seq x y z
N MET A 1 60.62 53.08 15.79
CA MET A 1 59.42 53.13 14.95
C MET A 1 58.89 51.68 14.87
N LYS A 2 57.74 51.48 15.48
CA LYS A 2 57.14 50.11 15.66
C LYS A 2 56.06 49.88 14.63
N GLU A 3 56.26 48.92 13.81
CA GLU A 3 55.27 48.44 12.85
C GLU A 3 54.25 47.58 13.60
N VAL A 4 52.97 47.99 13.56
CA VAL A 4 51.87 47.23 14.13
C VAL A 4 51.22 46.33 13.02
N GLY A 5 51.57 45.07 13.02
CA GLY A 5 50.97 44.09 12.11
C GLY A 5 49.56 43.73 12.52
N THR A 6 48.60 44.08 11.68
CA THR A 6 47.19 43.73 11.86
C THR A 6 46.97 42.31 11.36
N ALA A 7 46.76 41.34 12.26
CA ALA A 7 46.37 39.98 11.93
C ALA A 7 44.89 39.93 11.62
N LEU A 8 44.53 39.67 10.38
CA LEU A 8 43.17 39.48 9.91
C LEU A 8 42.78 38.01 10.12
N SER A 9 42.04 37.76 11.19
CA SER A 9 41.46 36.42 11.44
C SER A 9 40.28 36.17 10.55
N VAL A 10 40.45 35.32 9.52
CA VAL A 10 39.37 34.85 8.69
C VAL A 10 38.68 33.67 9.39
N LEU A 11 37.48 33.90 9.93
CA LEU A 11 36.65 32.88 10.53
C LEU A 11 35.90 32.15 9.43
N LEU A 12 36.36 30.96 9.03
CA LEU A 12 35.65 30.07 8.10
C LEU A 12 34.51 29.41 8.84
N LEU A 13 33.29 29.91 8.64
CA LEU A 13 32.06 29.23 9.04
C LEU A 13 31.80 28.03 8.11
N PHE A 14 32.18 26.85 8.55
CA PHE A 14 31.74 25.60 7.96
C PHE A 14 30.25 25.39 8.31
N GLY A 15 29.37 25.83 7.43
CA GLY A 15 27.94 25.46 7.48
C GLY A 15 27.79 23.99 7.12
N ALA A 16 27.56 23.13 8.13
CA ALA A 16 27.16 21.75 7.91
C ALA A 16 25.78 21.75 7.24
N LEU A 17 25.73 21.47 5.93
CA LEU A 17 24.48 21.05 5.27
C LEU A 17 24.10 19.69 5.83
N VAL A 18 23.18 19.65 6.77
CA VAL A 18 22.44 18.43 7.11
C VAL A 18 21.52 18.15 5.93
N ALA A 19 21.98 17.32 4.99
CA ALA A 19 21.11 16.72 4.01
C ALA A 19 20.16 15.81 4.77
N SER A 20 18.92 16.24 4.95
CA SER A 20 17.85 15.36 5.37
C SER A 20 17.70 14.29 4.29
N ALA A 21 18.15 13.09 4.57
CA ALA A 21 17.81 11.92 3.75
C ALA A 21 16.28 11.77 3.84
N GLN A 22 15.59 12.26 2.82
CA GLN A 22 14.17 11.95 2.65
C GLN A 22 14.13 10.45 2.34
N ASP A 23 13.58 9.69 3.29
CA ASP A 23 13.28 8.29 3.07
C ASP A 23 12.48 8.16 1.79
N ALA A 24 13.06 7.53 0.77
CA ALA A 24 12.43 7.25 -0.51
C ALA A 24 11.38 6.11 -0.40
N SER A 25 11.10 5.65 0.81
CA SER A 25 10.03 4.71 1.11
C SER A 25 8.70 5.45 1.08
N GLY A 26 7.79 5.01 0.22
CA GLY A 26 6.41 5.49 0.18
C GLY A 26 5.71 5.29 1.54
N PRO A 27 4.44 5.71 1.66
CA PRO A 27 3.69 5.53 2.90
C PRO A 27 3.64 4.05 3.28
N SER A 28 3.77 3.77 4.58
CA SER A 28 3.60 2.41 5.10
C SER A 28 2.15 1.95 4.90
N ILE A 29 1.95 0.69 4.53
CA ILE A 29 0.62 0.07 4.49
C ILE A 29 -0.13 0.18 5.83
N TRP A 30 0.61 0.35 6.93
CA TRP A 30 0.06 0.50 8.28
C TRP A 30 -0.35 1.94 8.62
N SER A 31 -0.09 2.91 7.74
CA SER A 31 -0.43 4.33 7.97
C SER A 31 -1.84 4.73 7.54
N GLY A 32 -2.73 3.77 7.26
CA GLY A 32 -4.11 4.06 6.88
C GLY A 32 -4.22 4.54 5.42
N VAL A 33 -3.94 3.66 4.48
CA VAL A 33 -3.84 3.96 3.04
C VAL A 33 -5.16 3.83 2.27
N PHE A 34 -6.25 3.50 2.95
CA PHE A 34 -7.61 3.41 2.40
C PHE A 34 -8.62 3.93 3.43
N THR A 35 -9.86 4.21 3.02
CA THR A 35 -10.92 4.63 3.96
C THR A 35 -11.82 3.46 4.34
N ALA A 36 -12.44 3.53 5.53
CA ALA A 36 -13.45 2.54 5.94
C ALA A 36 -14.67 2.51 4.98
N ALA A 37 -15.05 3.67 4.43
CA ALA A 37 -16.13 3.75 3.43
C ALA A 37 -15.74 3.04 2.13
N GLN A 38 -14.48 3.16 1.71
CA GLN A 38 -13.96 2.43 0.56
C GLN A 38 -13.98 0.93 0.79
N ALA A 39 -13.50 0.46 1.94
CA ALA A 39 -13.50 -0.96 2.29
C ALA A 39 -14.94 -1.53 2.36
N LYS A 40 -15.91 -0.74 2.83
CA LYS A 40 -17.33 -1.17 2.83
C LYS A 40 -17.88 -1.37 1.42
N ARG A 41 -17.59 -0.47 0.47
CA ARG A 41 -17.97 -0.66 -0.94
C ARG A 41 -17.27 -1.89 -1.53
N GLY A 42 -16.02 -2.09 -1.14
CA GLY A 42 -15.23 -3.26 -1.53
C GLY A 42 -15.82 -4.58 -1.03
N ASP A 43 -16.32 -4.62 0.20
CA ASP A 43 -17.03 -5.78 0.74
C ASP A 43 -18.27 -6.09 -0.11
N GLU A 44 -19.12 -5.11 -0.38
CA GLU A 44 -20.31 -5.29 -1.21
C GLU A 44 -19.97 -5.89 -2.59
N ALA A 45 -18.97 -5.34 -3.26
CA ALA A 45 -18.49 -5.83 -4.55
C ALA A 45 -17.85 -7.23 -4.45
N TYR A 46 -17.09 -7.48 -3.39
CA TYR A 46 -16.45 -8.77 -3.13
C TYR A 46 -17.49 -9.88 -2.92
N GLN A 47 -18.52 -9.63 -2.10
CA GLN A 47 -19.57 -10.61 -1.86
C GLN A 47 -20.31 -10.99 -3.15
N GLU A 48 -20.49 -10.03 -4.05
CA GLU A 48 -21.18 -10.28 -5.32
C GLU A 48 -20.29 -11.01 -6.36
N LYS A 49 -19.00 -10.67 -6.44
CA LYS A 49 -18.15 -11.06 -7.57
C LYS A 49 -17.06 -12.09 -7.23
N CYS A 50 -16.71 -12.26 -5.95
CA CYS A 50 -15.53 -13.03 -5.53
C CYS A 50 -15.85 -14.14 -4.53
N SER A 51 -16.86 -13.95 -3.68
CA SER A 51 -17.13 -14.81 -2.53
C SER A 51 -17.51 -16.24 -2.92
N SER A 52 -18.06 -16.46 -4.11
CA SER A 52 -18.43 -17.81 -4.60
C SER A 52 -17.22 -18.77 -4.67
N CYS A 53 -16.02 -18.25 -4.93
CA CYS A 53 -14.78 -19.03 -4.98
C CYS A 53 -13.88 -18.78 -3.78
N HIS A 54 -13.75 -17.51 -3.36
CA HIS A 54 -12.84 -17.12 -2.29
C HIS A 54 -13.48 -17.15 -0.89
N GLY A 55 -14.76 -17.54 -0.78
CA GLY A 55 -15.51 -17.55 0.47
C GLY A 55 -15.93 -16.16 0.95
N SER A 56 -17.03 -16.06 1.68
CA SER A 56 -17.50 -14.78 2.26
C SER A 56 -16.59 -14.26 3.38
N ASP A 57 -15.76 -15.11 3.94
CA ASP A 57 -14.79 -14.87 5.01
C ASP A 57 -13.34 -14.91 4.51
N LEU A 58 -13.13 -14.78 3.20
CA LEU A 58 -11.82 -14.80 2.54
C LEU A 58 -11.06 -16.14 2.65
N HIS A 59 -11.75 -17.22 3.11
CA HIS A 59 -11.24 -18.58 3.01
C HIS A 59 -11.80 -19.28 1.77
N ALA A 60 -10.92 -19.73 0.90
CA ALA A 60 -11.30 -20.33 -0.37
C ALA A 60 -12.24 -21.54 -0.20
N THR A 61 -13.33 -21.53 -0.95
CA THR A 61 -14.30 -22.62 -1.03
C THR A 61 -14.16 -23.44 -2.31
N ASP A 62 -13.42 -22.93 -3.28
CA ASP A 62 -13.07 -23.58 -4.53
C ASP A 62 -11.63 -24.08 -4.48
N ALA A 63 -11.37 -25.30 -5.01
CA ALA A 63 -10.05 -25.95 -4.95
C ALA A 63 -8.95 -25.21 -5.74
N GLU A 64 -9.33 -24.38 -6.70
CA GLU A 64 -8.39 -23.58 -7.50
C GLU A 64 -8.25 -22.15 -6.98
N ALA A 65 -9.09 -21.74 -6.03
CA ALA A 65 -8.98 -20.44 -5.38
C ALA A 65 -7.94 -20.48 -4.25
N VAL A 66 -7.46 -19.31 -3.87
CA VAL A 66 -6.51 -19.15 -2.76
C VAL A 66 -7.19 -18.39 -1.63
N ASP A 67 -6.80 -18.68 -0.40
CA ASP A 67 -7.18 -17.86 0.74
C ASP A 67 -6.68 -16.43 0.57
N LEU A 68 -7.55 -15.47 0.81
CA LEU A 68 -7.24 -14.03 0.80
C LEU A 68 -7.05 -13.49 2.22
N THR A 69 -6.81 -14.36 3.18
CA THR A 69 -6.53 -14.05 4.59
C THR A 69 -5.46 -15.00 5.15
N GLY A 70 -5.00 -14.71 6.37
CA GLY A 70 -4.10 -15.58 7.09
C GLY A 70 -2.70 -15.72 6.49
N PRO A 71 -2.02 -16.86 6.72
CA PRO A 71 -0.65 -17.09 6.25
C PRO A 71 -0.51 -17.09 4.72
N ALA A 72 -1.47 -17.64 4.00
CA ALA A 72 -1.45 -17.67 2.53
C ALA A 72 -1.50 -16.27 1.92
N PHE A 73 -2.36 -15.41 2.44
CA PHE A 73 -2.41 -13.98 2.08
C PHE A 73 -1.06 -13.31 2.32
N ARG A 74 -0.50 -13.41 3.54
CA ARG A 74 0.78 -12.80 3.86
C ARG A 74 1.91 -13.29 2.97
N ALA A 75 1.98 -14.59 2.68
CA ALA A 75 3.03 -15.15 1.82
C ALA A 75 2.97 -14.61 0.39
N LYS A 76 1.77 -14.37 -0.14
CA LYS A 76 1.58 -13.85 -1.50
C LYS A 76 1.75 -12.34 -1.61
N TRP A 77 1.41 -11.59 -0.57
CA TRP A 77 1.41 -10.12 -0.60
C TRP A 77 2.70 -9.51 -0.07
N ASN A 78 3.40 -10.19 0.82
CA ASN A 78 4.61 -9.65 1.45
C ASN A 78 5.70 -9.30 0.42
N GLY A 79 6.30 -8.13 0.55
CA GLY A 79 7.34 -7.63 -0.35
C GLY A 79 6.85 -7.18 -1.73
N ARG A 80 5.53 -7.12 -1.95
CA ARG A 80 4.92 -6.59 -3.18
C ARG A 80 4.33 -5.21 -2.94
N THR A 81 4.16 -4.42 -4.00
CA THR A 81 3.40 -3.17 -3.92
C THR A 81 1.90 -3.44 -4.00
N LEU A 82 1.09 -2.50 -3.52
CA LEU A 82 -0.37 -2.60 -3.71
C LEU A 82 -0.76 -2.48 -5.19
N GLU A 83 0.02 -1.78 -6.01
CA GLU A 83 -0.16 -1.74 -7.47
C GLU A 83 -0.04 -3.13 -8.07
N GLU A 84 1.04 -3.88 -7.76
CA GLU A 84 1.23 -5.24 -8.26
C GLU A 84 0.09 -6.19 -7.84
N ARG A 85 -0.49 -5.99 -6.64
CA ARG A 85 -1.63 -6.80 -6.20
C ARG A 85 -2.91 -6.39 -6.89
N PHE A 86 -3.15 -5.10 -7.03
CA PHE A 86 -4.27 -4.56 -7.80
C PHE A 86 -4.25 -5.07 -9.24
N GLU A 87 -3.12 -4.93 -9.94
CA GLU A 87 -2.97 -5.41 -11.32
C GLU A 87 -3.19 -6.91 -11.43
N THR A 88 -2.62 -7.70 -10.51
CA THR A 88 -2.84 -9.14 -10.49
C THR A 88 -4.33 -9.47 -10.36
N ILE A 89 -5.04 -8.82 -9.46
CA ILE A 89 -6.48 -9.06 -9.25
C ILE A 89 -7.26 -8.60 -10.48
N ARG A 90 -7.04 -7.39 -10.96
CA ARG A 90 -7.73 -6.84 -12.14
C ARG A 90 -7.56 -7.73 -13.36
N ASP A 91 -6.34 -8.13 -13.65
CA ASP A 91 -5.99 -8.80 -14.92
C ASP A 91 -6.31 -10.30 -14.91
N THR A 92 -6.61 -10.88 -13.74
CA THR A 92 -6.91 -12.31 -13.62
C THR A 92 -8.27 -12.63 -13.01
N MET A 93 -8.96 -11.64 -12.43
CA MET A 93 -10.23 -11.85 -11.70
C MET A 93 -11.33 -10.86 -12.13
N PRO A 94 -12.61 -11.23 -12.03
CA PRO A 94 -13.10 -12.60 -11.85
C PRO A 94 -12.61 -13.51 -12.98
N ARG A 95 -12.37 -14.79 -12.72
CA ARG A 95 -11.76 -15.70 -13.70
C ARG A 95 -12.54 -15.77 -15.02
N GLU A 96 -13.86 -15.71 -14.97
CA GLU A 96 -14.76 -15.75 -16.12
C GLU A 96 -14.77 -14.44 -16.92
N ALA A 97 -14.36 -13.34 -16.32
CA ALA A 97 -14.38 -12.01 -16.92
C ALA A 97 -13.29 -11.09 -16.31
N PRO A 98 -12.01 -11.36 -16.56
CA PRO A 98 -10.92 -10.49 -16.08
C PRO A 98 -11.10 -9.05 -16.55
N ASN A 99 -10.69 -8.09 -15.71
CA ASN A 99 -10.76 -6.66 -15.99
C ASN A 99 -12.17 -6.09 -16.27
N SER A 100 -13.21 -6.74 -15.75
CA SER A 100 -14.61 -6.35 -16.04
C SER A 100 -15.23 -5.37 -15.06
N LEU A 101 -14.61 -5.12 -13.89
CA LEU A 101 -15.25 -4.36 -12.82
C LEU A 101 -14.87 -2.86 -12.80
N GLY A 102 -13.85 -2.46 -13.55
CA GLY A 102 -13.28 -1.11 -13.51
C GLY A 102 -12.35 -0.88 -12.31
N ASP A 103 -11.33 -0.04 -12.51
CA ASP A 103 -10.24 0.16 -11.55
C ASP A 103 -10.71 0.59 -10.16
N LYS A 104 -11.73 1.46 -10.09
CA LYS A 104 -12.28 1.89 -8.80
C LYS A 104 -12.84 0.73 -7.99
N THR A 105 -13.61 -0.16 -8.62
CA THR A 105 -14.19 -1.32 -7.93
C THR A 105 -13.11 -2.29 -7.47
N TYR A 106 -12.10 -2.54 -8.29
CA TYR A 106 -10.97 -3.38 -7.88
C TYR A 106 -10.19 -2.77 -6.71
N MET A 107 -9.98 -1.45 -6.68
CA MET A 107 -9.35 -0.76 -5.55
C MET A 107 -10.19 -0.81 -4.28
N ASP A 108 -11.52 -0.69 -4.40
CA ASP A 108 -12.44 -0.86 -3.28
C ASP A 108 -12.35 -2.29 -2.72
N ILE A 109 -12.28 -3.32 -3.58
CA ILE A 109 -12.06 -4.73 -3.17
C ILE A 109 -10.70 -4.92 -2.48
N VAL A 110 -9.62 -4.32 -2.99
CA VAL A 110 -8.31 -4.36 -2.33
C VAL A 110 -8.40 -3.73 -0.94
N ALA A 111 -9.08 -2.60 -0.78
CA ALA A 111 -9.29 -1.95 0.52
C ALA A 111 -10.06 -2.86 1.50
N PHE A 112 -11.07 -3.58 1.03
CA PHE A 112 -11.80 -4.57 1.83
C PHE A 112 -10.88 -5.71 2.29
N ILE A 113 -10.10 -6.31 1.39
CA ILE A 113 -9.15 -7.37 1.73
C ILE A 113 -8.14 -6.88 2.78
N LEU A 114 -7.63 -5.67 2.64
CA LEU A 114 -6.73 -5.07 3.63
C LEU A 114 -7.43 -4.90 4.99
N GLN A 115 -8.64 -4.34 5.03
CA GLN A 115 -9.38 -4.15 6.26
C GLN A 115 -9.68 -5.48 6.96
N PHE A 116 -10.09 -6.50 6.22
CA PHE A 116 -10.34 -7.83 6.75
C PHE A 116 -9.08 -8.45 7.38
N ASN A 117 -7.91 -8.17 6.81
CA ASN A 117 -6.62 -8.59 7.34
C ASN A 117 -6.04 -7.64 8.41
N ASN A 118 -6.88 -6.81 9.03
CA ASN A 118 -6.55 -5.92 10.16
C ASN A 118 -5.57 -4.77 9.83
N PHE A 119 -5.49 -4.36 8.57
CA PHE A 119 -4.82 -3.09 8.25
C PHE A 119 -5.73 -1.92 8.63
N PRO A 120 -5.19 -0.84 9.24
CA PRO A 120 -6.01 0.26 9.70
C PRO A 120 -6.52 1.11 8.52
N PRO A 121 -7.79 1.55 8.55
CA PRO A 121 -8.27 2.57 7.63
C PRO A 121 -7.68 3.94 7.98
N GLY A 122 -7.62 4.82 7.00
CA GLY A 122 -7.20 6.21 7.10
C GLY A 122 -8.26 7.16 6.54
N ASN A 123 -7.79 8.32 6.09
CA ASN A 123 -8.67 9.42 5.66
C ASN A 123 -8.67 9.66 4.14
N GLN A 124 -7.88 8.89 3.39
CA GLN A 124 -7.81 9.01 1.93
C GLN A 124 -8.12 7.67 1.28
N GLU A 125 -8.81 7.71 0.15
CA GLU A 125 -9.08 6.49 -0.62
C GLU A 125 -7.80 6.00 -1.30
N LEU A 126 -7.65 4.69 -1.34
CA LEU A 126 -6.63 4.02 -2.13
C LEU A 126 -7.00 4.13 -3.60
N VAL A 127 -6.06 4.63 -4.41
CA VAL A 127 -6.21 4.76 -5.86
C VAL A 127 -4.96 4.21 -6.56
N PRO A 128 -5.02 3.84 -7.85
CA PRO A 128 -3.89 3.26 -8.57
C PRO A 128 -2.61 4.11 -8.47
N GLU A 129 -2.74 5.44 -8.53
CA GLU A 129 -1.62 6.39 -8.51
C GLU A 129 -0.83 6.36 -7.20
N THR A 130 -1.49 6.05 -6.08
CA THR A 130 -0.84 5.94 -4.77
C THR A 130 -0.36 4.53 -4.48
N ALA A 131 -1.06 3.51 -4.99
CA ALA A 131 -0.79 2.09 -4.74
C ALA A 131 0.63 1.65 -5.10
N LYS A 132 1.22 2.19 -6.17
CA LYS A 132 2.59 1.88 -6.62
C LYS A 132 3.69 2.23 -5.62
N ARG A 133 3.43 3.16 -4.70
CA ARG A 133 4.38 3.60 -3.67
C ARG A 133 4.18 2.92 -2.33
N ILE A 134 3.16 2.07 -2.20
CA ILE A 134 2.81 1.40 -0.96
C ILE A 134 3.24 -0.06 -1.04
N ALA A 135 4.31 -0.41 -0.33
CA ALA A 135 4.74 -1.78 -0.21
C ALA A 135 4.01 -2.50 0.93
N PHE A 136 3.64 -3.75 0.68
CA PHE A 136 3.10 -4.62 1.71
C PHE A 136 4.25 -5.09 2.61
N ALA A 137 4.19 -4.74 3.88
CA ALA A 137 5.20 -5.06 4.88
C ALA A 137 4.58 -5.68 6.14
N PRO A 138 5.34 -6.51 6.88
CA PRO A 138 4.93 -6.96 8.20
C PRO A 138 4.61 -5.77 9.12
N ARG A 139 3.82 -6.05 10.17
CA ARG A 139 3.55 -5.03 11.19
C ARG A 139 4.88 -4.65 11.87
N PRO A 140 5.14 -3.34 12.07
CA PRO A 140 6.29 -2.85 12.82
C PRO A 140 6.30 -3.36 14.26
#